data_0f39bd2ee62394fe64d284f16bb3d436
#
_entry.id   0f39bd2ee62394fe64d284f16bb3d436
#
_cell.length_a   1.000
_cell.length_b   1.000
_cell.length_c   1.000
_cell.angle_alpha   90.00
_cell.angle_beta   90.00
_cell.angle_gamma   90.00
#
_symmetry.space_group_name_H-M   'P 1'
#
loop_
_entity.id
_entity.type
_entity.pdbx_description
1 polymer ?
#
loop_
_entity_poly.entity_id
_entity_poly.type
_entity_poly.pdbx_seq_one_letter_code
_entity_poly.pdbx_strand_id
1 'polypeptide(L)'
;ETVSHVALRRIGDSLSLYCALGGISFSIDERNCLIIHAPHFSVKEFVTNDVVELVDSRNFRWIGRYDHVINTGGIKVFPELIEKKIAGLFTRRFFVTSCDDLKWGESVALVIEGEALSLEQEKIFLEKIRAKVNKYEFPRKVLYVQKFKETSSGKVIRNI
;
A
#
# COMPACT_ATOMS: atom_id res chain seq x y z
N GLU A 1 -2.92 2.92 -16.73
CA GLU A 1 -1.84 3.13 -17.71
C GLU A 1 -1.92 2.09 -18.83
N THR A 2 -2.16 0.83 -18.50
CA THR A 2 -2.48 -0.18 -19.51
C THR A 2 -3.97 -0.20 -19.76
N VAL A 3 -4.40 -0.06 -21.00
CA VAL A 3 -5.82 -0.05 -21.41
C VAL A 3 -6.47 -1.44 -21.23
N SER A 4 -5.67 -2.48 -20.94
CA SER A 4 -6.10 -3.87 -20.83
C SER A 4 -5.46 -4.57 -19.62
N HIS A 5 -6.02 -5.72 -19.25
CA HIS A 5 -5.45 -6.55 -18.20
C HIS A 5 -4.12 -7.17 -18.68
N VAL A 6 -3.08 -7.03 -17.89
CA VAL A 6 -1.73 -7.58 -18.18
C VAL A 6 -1.36 -8.73 -17.25
N ALA A 7 -2.03 -8.84 -16.11
CA ALA A 7 -1.82 -9.91 -15.15
C ALA A 7 -3.11 -10.24 -14.40
N LEU A 8 -3.23 -11.47 -13.92
CA LEU A 8 -4.32 -11.95 -13.06
C LEU A 8 -3.75 -12.54 -11.77
N ARG A 9 -4.53 -12.40 -10.69
CA ARG A 9 -4.25 -13.00 -9.39
C ARG A 9 -5.49 -13.75 -8.89
N ARG A 10 -5.30 -14.90 -8.26
CA ARG A 10 -6.40 -15.63 -7.59
C ARG A 10 -6.84 -14.87 -6.35
N ILE A 11 -8.15 -14.61 -6.22
CA ILE A 11 -8.73 -13.96 -5.05
C ILE A 11 -8.86 -14.98 -3.90
N GLY A 12 -8.66 -14.54 -2.66
CA GLY A 12 -8.77 -15.38 -1.46
C GLY A 12 -7.51 -16.10 -1.05
N ASP A 13 -6.47 -16.09 -1.88
CA ASP A 13 -5.16 -16.63 -1.54
C ASP A 13 -4.17 -15.49 -1.28
N SER A 14 -3.77 -15.33 -0.02
CA SER A 14 -2.83 -14.29 0.40
C SER A 14 -1.42 -14.45 -0.18
N LEU A 15 -1.08 -15.68 -0.60
CA LEU A 15 0.20 -16.04 -1.21
C LEU A 15 0.15 -15.99 -2.73
N SER A 16 -1.03 -15.78 -3.33
CA SER A 16 -1.17 -15.79 -4.79
C SER A 16 -0.37 -14.66 -5.44
N LEU A 17 0.35 -15.02 -6.48
CA LEU A 17 1.11 -14.11 -7.31
C LEU A 17 0.22 -13.51 -8.41
N TYR A 18 0.60 -12.35 -8.90
CA TYR A 18 0.13 -11.86 -10.19
C TYR A 18 0.87 -12.62 -11.29
N CYS A 19 0.11 -13.30 -12.15
CA CYS A 19 0.63 -14.07 -13.26
C CYS A 19 0.36 -13.34 -14.58
N ALA A 20 1.38 -13.18 -15.42
CA ALA A 20 1.29 -12.50 -16.70
C ALA A 20 0.30 -13.20 -17.65
N LEU A 21 -0.50 -12.42 -18.35
CA LEU A 21 -1.29 -12.88 -19.49
C LEU A 21 -0.42 -13.10 -20.72
N GLY A 22 -0.98 -13.74 -21.76
CA GLY A 22 -0.25 -14.14 -22.95
C GLY A 22 0.63 -13.03 -23.55
N GLY A 23 1.90 -13.33 -23.83
CA GLY A 23 2.85 -12.41 -24.44
C GLY A 23 3.38 -11.28 -23.55
N ILE A 24 2.89 -11.14 -22.32
CA ILE A 24 3.36 -10.14 -21.35
C ILE A 24 4.51 -10.73 -20.53
N SER A 25 5.52 -9.90 -20.22
CA SER A 25 6.57 -10.22 -19.27
C SER A 25 6.87 -9.03 -18.37
N PHE A 26 7.59 -9.29 -17.27
CA PHE A 26 7.89 -8.32 -16.23
C PHE A 26 9.38 -8.24 -15.96
N SER A 27 9.82 -7.05 -15.61
CA SER A 27 11.12 -6.78 -14.98
C SER A 27 10.93 -5.70 -13.91
N ILE A 28 11.99 -5.30 -13.23
CA ILE A 28 11.96 -4.23 -12.24
C ILE A 28 13.04 -3.20 -12.56
N ASP A 29 12.80 -1.95 -12.16
CA ASP A 29 13.80 -0.89 -12.18
C ASP A 29 14.67 -0.90 -10.90
N GLU A 30 15.60 0.04 -10.78
CA GLU A 30 16.49 0.22 -9.62
C GLU A 30 15.74 0.53 -8.30
N ARG A 31 14.46 0.98 -8.39
CA ARG A 31 13.58 1.25 -7.26
C ARG A 31 12.77 0.02 -6.84
N ASN A 32 12.94 -1.13 -7.53
CA ASN A 32 12.09 -2.32 -7.50
C ASN A 32 10.65 -2.05 -7.96
N CYS A 33 10.46 -1.03 -8.82
CA CYS A 33 9.17 -0.77 -9.44
C CYS A 33 8.99 -1.66 -10.67
N LEU A 34 7.76 -2.14 -10.87
CA LEU A 34 7.39 -3.02 -11.96
C LEU A 34 7.54 -2.35 -13.31
N ILE A 35 8.23 -3.01 -14.22
CA ILE A 35 8.27 -2.71 -15.65
C ILE A 35 7.47 -3.78 -16.38
N ILE A 36 6.48 -3.37 -17.15
CA ILE A 36 5.61 -4.26 -17.93
C ILE A 36 6.06 -4.23 -19.38
N HIS A 37 6.45 -5.38 -19.91
CA HIS A 37 6.78 -5.56 -21.33
C HIS A 37 5.59 -6.16 -22.06
N ALA A 38 4.99 -5.39 -22.97
CA ALA A 38 3.77 -5.73 -23.69
C ALA A 38 3.99 -5.59 -25.21
N PRO A 39 4.66 -6.55 -25.87
CA PRO A 39 5.12 -6.42 -27.26
C PRO A 39 3.98 -6.25 -28.26
N HIS A 40 2.75 -6.62 -27.88
CA HIS A 40 1.55 -6.50 -28.72
C HIS A 40 0.80 -5.18 -28.57
N PHE A 41 1.23 -4.31 -27.64
CA PHE A 41 0.64 -2.98 -27.42
C PHE A 41 1.36 -1.92 -28.26
N SER A 42 0.71 -0.78 -28.50
CA SER A 42 1.33 0.37 -29.16
C SER A 42 2.54 0.89 -28.37
N VAL A 43 2.40 0.98 -27.04
CA VAL A 43 3.51 1.21 -26.11
C VAL A 43 3.98 -0.16 -25.63
N LYS A 44 5.23 -0.49 -25.92
CA LYS A 44 5.78 -1.83 -25.65
C LYS A 44 6.31 -2.02 -24.24
N GLU A 45 6.58 -0.93 -23.54
CA GLU A 45 7.12 -0.94 -22.19
C GLU A 45 6.45 0.13 -21.33
N PHE A 46 6.03 -0.25 -20.13
CA PHE A 46 5.42 0.64 -19.14
C PHE A 46 6.20 0.56 -17.84
N VAL A 47 6.84 1.65 -17.45
CA VAL A 47 7.48 1.81 -16.12
C VAL A 47 6.42 2.31 -15.15
N THR A 48 6.19 1.58 -14.07
CA THR A 48 5.17 1.90 -13.09
C THR A 48 5.78 2.47 -11.79
N ASN A 49 4.92 2.91 -10.87
CA ASN A 49 5.29 3.20 -9.48
C ASN A 49 4.85 2.07 -8.52
N ASP A 50 4.54 0.88 -9.04
CA ASP A 50 4.17 -0.27 -8.24
C ASP A 50 5.42 -1.04 -7.82
N VAL A 51 5.76 -1.00 -6.54
CA VAL A 51 6.87 -1.77 -5.97
C VAL A 51 6.46 -3.22 -5.85
N VAL A 52 7.30 -4.11 -6.34
CA VAL A 52 7.00 -5.55 -6.41
C VAL A 52 8.19 -6.40 -5.95
N GLU A 53 7.88 -7.62 -5.56
CA GLU A 53 8.83 -8.73 -5.47
C GLU A 53 8.68 -9.55 -6.75
N LEU A 54 9.66 -9.44 -7.66
CA LEU A 54 9.67 -10.20 -8.89
C LEU A 54 10.11 -11.64 -8.58
N VAL A 55 9.26 -12.62 -8.88
CA VAL A 55 9.58 -14.04 -8.71
C VAL A 55 10.29 -14.57 -9.95
N ASP A 56 9.77 -14.23 -11.11
CA ASP A 56 10.33 -14.51 -12.43
C ASP A 56 9.76 -13.53 -13.46
N SER A 57 10.12 -13.66 -14.72
CA SER A 57 9.65 -12.75 -15.78
C SER A 57 8.13 -12.81 -16.06
N ARG A 58 7.41 -13.72 -15.41
CA ARG A 58 5.96 -13.91 -15.61
C ARG A 58 5.16 -13.75 -14.33
N ASN A 59 5.82 -13.71 -13.16
CA ASN A 59 5.15 -13.74 -11.87
C ASN A 59 5.76 -12.73 -10.90
N PHE A 60 4.90 -11.98 -10.22
CA PHE A 60 5.33 -11.05 -9.17
C PHE A 60 4.33 -11.00 -8.01
N ARG A 61 4.83 -10.56 -6.85
CA ARG A 61 4.02 -10.16 -5.70
C ARG A 61 4.01 -8.64 -5.60
N TRP A 62 2.84 -8.04 -5.57
CA TRP A 62 2.68 -6.61 -5.36
C TRP A 62 2.90 -6.26 -3.87
N ILE A 63 3.72 -5.25 -3.61
CA ILE A 63 4.09 -4.79 -2.27
C ILE A 63 3.35 -3.52 -1.91
N GLY A 64 3.39 -2.50 -2.78
CA GLY A 64 2.79 -1.19 -2.55
C GLY A 64 3.17 -0.20 -3.63
N ARG A 65 2.88 1.07 -3.39
CA ARG A 65 3.23 2.17 -4.28
C ARG A 65 4.52 2.85 -3.83
N TYR A 66 5.42 3.16 -4.76
CA TYR A 66 6.68 3.85 -4.47
C TYR A 66 6.45 5.26 -3.89
N ASP A 67 5.46 5.96 -4.42
CA ASP A 67 5.02 7.30 -3.99
C ASP A 67 4.33 7.31 -2.60
N HIS A 68 3.97 6.16 -2.06
CA HIS A 68 3.41 6.02 -0.70
C HIS A 68 4.42 5.53 0.33
N VAL A 69 5.64 5.15 -0.08
CA VAL A 69 6.66 4.61 0.84
C VAL A 69 6.97 5.62 1.95
N ILE A 70 6.88 5.18 3.19
CA ILE A 70 7.24 5.95 4.39
C ILE A 70 8.68 5.62 4.75
N ASN A 71 9.54 6.63 4.86
CA ASN A 71 10.93 6.46 5.26
C ASN A 71 11.11 6.83 6.74
N THR A 72 10.87 5.88 7.63
CA THR A 72 10.98 6.09 9.08
C THR A 72 12.35 5.68 9.60
N GLY A 73 13.21 6.67 9.90
CA GLY A 73 14.57 6.43 10.41
C GLY A 73 15.43 5.58 9.47
N GLY A 74 15.31 5.76 8.16
CA GLY A 74 16.04 4.99 7.14
C GLY A 74 15.42 3.64 6.79
N ILE A 75 14.32 3.27 7.42
CA ILE A 75 13.57 2.03 7.12
C ILE A 75 12.38 2.36 6.22
N LYS A 76 12.35 1.71 5.05
CA LYS A 76 11.22 1.82 4.14
C LYS A 76 10.04 0.98 4.64
N VAL A 77 8.90 1.61 4.86
CA VAL A 77 7.65 0.99 5.29
C VAL A 77 6.59 1.20 4.21
N PHE A 78 5.84 0.17 3.91
CA PHE A 78 4.80 0.19 2.88
C PHE A 78 3.42 0.25 3.54
N PRO A 79 2.69 1.37 3.41
CA PRO A 79 1.36 1.54 3.98
C PRO A 79 0.40 0.42 3.65
N GLU A 80 0.41 -0.03 2.41
CA GLU A 80 -0.49 -1.07 1.90
C GLU A 80 -0.28 -2.43 2.59
N LEU A 81 0.95 -2.75 2.99
CA LEU A 81 1.23 -3.96 3.77
C LEU A 81 0.71 -3.83 5.21
N ILE A 82 0.83 -2.64 5.82
CA ILE A 82 0.26 -2.37 7.14
C ILE A 82 -1.26 -2.50 7.07
N GLU A 83 -1.89 -1.81 6.11
CA GLU A 83 -3.34 -1.85 5.90
C GLU A 83 -3.84 -3.29 5.76
N LYS A 84 -3.16 -4.13 4.97
CA LYS A 84 -3.49 -5.54 4.83
C LYS A 84 -3.44 -6.32 6.15
N LYS A 85 -2.42 -6.05 7.00
CA LYS A 85 -2.26 -6.71 8.32
C LYS A 85 -3.38 -6.34 9.29
N ILE A 86 -3.84 -5.08 9.26
CA ILE A 86 -4.78 -4.55 10.25
C ILE A 86 -6.23 -4.45 9.74
N ALA A 87 -6.49 -4.71 8.45
CA ALA A 87 -7.82 -4.56 7.84
C ALA A 87 -8.94 -5.24 8.63
N GLY A 88 -8.70 -6.45 9.16
CA GLY A 88 -9.69 -7.19 9.94
C GLY A 88 -10.03 -6.59 11.32
N LEU A 89 -9.36 -5.51 11.73
CA LEU A 89 -9.68 -4.78 12.96
C LEU A 89 -10.68 -3.66 12.75
N PHE A 90 -11.00 -3.32 11.49
CA PHE A 90 -11.79 -2.16 11.12
C PHE A 90 -13.15 -2.55 10.55
N THR A 91 -14.16 -1.79 10.96
CA THR A 91 -15.48 -1.73 10.30
C THR A 91 -15.67 -0.42 9.52
N ARG A 92 -14.78 0.55 9.74
CA ARG A 92 -14.75 1.86 9.10
C ARG A 92 -13.65 1.89 8.03
N ARG A 93 -13.75 2.83 7.10
CA ARG A 93 -12.69 3.07 6.13
C ARG A 93 -11.49 3.70 6.84
N PHE A 94 -10.30 3.29 6.44
CA PHE A 94 -9.05 3.82 6.95
C PHE A 94 -7.98 3.74 5.88
N PHE A 95 -6.91 4.49 6.07
CA PHE A 95 -5.66 4.34 5.33
C PHE A 95 -4.47 4.69 6.21
N VAL A 96 -3.31 4.24 5.77
CA VAL A 96 -2.02 4.53 6.40
C VAL A 96 -1.27 5.51 5.51
N THR A 97 -0.61 6.50 6.12
CA THR A 97 0.21 7.51 5.43
C THR A 97 1.39 7.90 6.30
N SER A 98 2.26 8.78 5.79
CA SER A 98 3.32 9.39 6.58
C SER A 98 2.82 10.64 7.33
N CYS A 99 3.49 10.96 8.41
CA CYS A 99 3.49 12.29 9.01
C CYS A 99 4.91 12.65 9.44
N ASP A 100 5.19 13.94 9.51
CA ASP A 100 6.49 14.45 9.94
C ASP A 100 6.80 14.00 11.38
N ASP A 101 8.05 13.58 11.60
CA ASP A 101 8.59 13.16 12.90
C ASP A 101 9.98 13.76 13.08
N LEU A 102 10.17 14.53 14.16
CA LEU A 102 11.44 15.23 14.43
C LEU A 102 12.64 14.28 14.61
N LYS A 103 12.40 13.05 15.03
CA LYS A 103 13.46 12.07 15.29
C LYS A 103 13.71 11.15 14.11
N TRP A 104 12.67 10.80 13.38
CA TRP A 104 12.70 9.75 12.34
C TRP A 104 12.56 10.29 10.92
N GLY A 105 12.39 11.63 10.76
CA GLY A 105 12.03 12.27 9.51
C GLY A 105 10.55 12.08 9.19
N GLU A 106 10.15 10.84 8.94
CA GLU A 106 8.75 10.44 8.79
C GLU A 106 8.38 9.34 9.79
N SER A 107 7.11 9.29 10.15
CA SER A 107 6.53 8.21 10.92
C SER A 107 5.16 7.80 10.37
N VAL A 108 4.73 6.61 10.76
CA VAL A 108 3.45 6.06 10.32
C VAL A 108 2.30 6.79 11.00
N ALA A 109 1.36 7.30 10.21
CA ALA A 109 0.07 7.83 10.66
C ALA A 109 -1.07 6.94 10.15
N LEU A 110 -2.04 6.71 11.03
CA LEU A 110 -3.29 6.01 10.71
C LEU A 110 -4.41 7.04 10.61
N VAL A 111 -5.12 7.06 9.50
CA VAL A 111 -6.25 7.95 9.26
C VAL A 111 -7.53 7.14 9.18
N ILE A 112 -8.52 7.48 10.01
CA ILE A 112 -9.80 6.76 10.14
C ILE A 112 -10.93 7.70 9.76
N GLU A 113 -11.86 7.21 8.93
CA GLU A 113 -13.07 7.94 8.57
C GLU A 113 -14.11 7.85 9.68
N GLY A 114 -14.68 8.99 10.06
CA GLY A 114 -15.73 9.12 11.06
C GLY A 114 -15.28 9.79 12.35
N GLU A 115 -16.09 9.68 13.39
CA GLU A 115 -15.84 10.32 14.69
C GLU A 115 -14.68 9.66 15.44
N ALA A 116 -13.97 10.48 16.23
CA ALA A 116 -12.90 10.00 17.09
C ALA A 116 -13.40 8.97 18.11
N LEU A 117 -12.59 7.97 18.37
CA LEU A 117 -12.80 7.05 19.48
C LEU A 117 -12.54 7.75 20.82
N SER A 118 -13.14 7.26 21.89
CA SER A 118 -12.72 7.68 23.23
C SER A 118 -11.27 7.26 23.49
N LEU A 119 -10.57 7.94 24.39
CA LEU A 119 -9.18 7.63 24.75
C LEU A 119 -8.98 6.16 25.15
N GLU A 120 -9.93 5.60 25.87
CA GLU A 120 -9.90 4.20 26.30
C GLU A 120 -10.07 3.24 25.12
N GLN A 121 -11.06 3.52 24.24
CA GLN A 121 -11.29 2.73 23.02
C GLN A 121 -10.07 2.79 22.09
N GLU A 122 -9.47 3.96 21.90
CA GLU A 122 -8.30 4.14 21.07
C GLU A 122 -7.10 3.36 21.62
N LYS A 123 -6.89 3.38 22.94
CA LYS A 123 -5.82 2.60 23.60
C LYS A 123 -5.96 1.10 23.34
N ILE A 124 -7.15 0.54 23.58
CA ILE A 124 -7.44 -0.88 23.32
C ILE A 124 -7.23 -1.21 21.84
N PHE A 125 -7.64 -0.31 20.95
CA PHE A 125 -7.51 -0.48 19.53
C PHE A 125 -6.04 -0.47 19.07
N LEU A 126 -5.22 0.44 19.60
CA LEU A 126 -3.79 0.51 19.32
C LEU A 126 -3.03 -0.73 19.83
N GLU A 127 -3.44 -1.32 20.95
CA GLU A 127 -2.87 -2.58 21.43
C GLU A 127 -3.14 -3.74 20.46
N LYS A 128 -4.36 -3.80 19.87
CA LYS A 128 -4.67 -4.79 18.83
C LYS A 128 -3.84 -4.59 17.56
N ILE A 129 -3.59 -3.36 17.17
CA ILE A 129 -2.70 -3.04 16.03
C ILE A 129 -1.28 -3.48 16.35
N ARG A 130 -0.77 -3.16 17.56
CA ARG A 130 0.58 -3.51 17.99
C ARG A 130 0.88 -5.00 17.92
N ALA A 131 -0.12 -5.85 18.15
CA ALA A 131 0.02 -7.29 18.04
C ALA A 131 0.15 -7.80 16.58
N LYS A 132 -0.14 -6.97 15.57
CA LYS A 132 -0.15 -7.36 14.16
C LYS A 132 0.99 -6.75 13.34
N VAL A 133 1.65 -5.71 13.84
CA VAL A 133 2.66 -4.93 13.11
C VAL A 133 3.97 -4.87 13.88
N ASN A 134 5.08 -4.63 13.19
CA ASN A 134 6.36 -4.42 13.85
C ASN A 134 6.49 -2.97 14.39
N LYS A 135 7.59 -2.70 15.13
CA LYS A 135 7.81 -1.40 15.77
C LYS A 135 7.88 -0.20 14.81
N TYR A 136 8.30 -0.41 13.57
CA TYR A 136 8.42 0.64 12.54
C TYR A 136 7.11 0.86 11.79
N GLU A 137 6.26 -0.16 11.74
CA GLU A 137 4.94 -0.13 11.12
C GLU A 137 3.85 0.39 12.08
N PHE A 138 4.16 0.46 13.39
CA PHE A 138 3.20 0.89 14.39
C PHE A 138 2.88 2.39 14.25
N PRO A 139 1.58 2.77 14.12
CA PRO A 139 1.19 4.16 13.97
C PRO A 139 1.58 4.99 15.20
N ARG A 140 2.30 6.08 14.98
CA ARG A 140 2.64 7.06 16.03
C ARG A 140 1.59 8.15 16.17
N LYS A 141 0.74 8.31 15.16
CA LYS A 141 -0.34 9.28 15.14
C LYS A 141 -1.61 8.63 14.59
N VAL A 142 -2.73 8.89 15.25
CA VAL A 142 -4.06 8.52 14.78
C VAL A 142 -4.82 9.81 14.48
N LEU A 143 -5.42 9.89 13.32
CA LEU A 143 -6.17 11.04 12.85
C LEU A 143 -7.58 10.58 12.47
N TYR A 144 -8.56 11.40 12.79
CA TYR A 144 -9.96 11.17 12.42
C TYR A 144 -10.41 12.26 11.47
N VAL A 145 -11.07 11.86 10.40
CA VAL A 145 -11.64 12.77 9.41
C VAL A 145 -13.09 12.40 9.16
N GLN A 146 -13.96 13.36 9.03
CA GLN A 146 -15.40 13.13 8.84
C GLN A 146 -15.67 12.27 7.60
N LYS A 147 -15.00 12.59 6.49
CA LYS A 147 -15.11 11.90 5.21
C LYS A 147 -13.81 12.03 4.43
N PHE A 148 -13.40 10.95 3.76
CA PHE A 148 -12.25 10.98 2.88
C PHE A 148 -12.50 11.81 1.63
N LYS A 149 -11.48 12.56 1.22
CA LYS A 149 -11.46 13.17 -0.12
C LYS A 149 -11.19 12.06 -1.14
N GLU A 150 -11.90 12.10 -2.24
CA GLU A 150 -11.78 11.11 -3.31
C GLU A 150 -11.51 11.78 -4.65
N THR A 151 -10.82 11.07 -5.52
CA THR A 151 -10.70 11.44 -6.93
C THR A 151 -12.04 11.24 -7.65
N SER A 152 -12.18 11.76 -8.87
CA SER A 152 -13.36 11.51 -9.72
C SER A 152 -13.61 10.01 -9.98
N SER A 153 -12.59 9.17 -9.87
CA SER A 153 -12.69 7.70 -10.00
C SER A 153 -12.95 6.96 -8.69
N GLY A 154 -13.23 7.70 -7.58
CA GLY A 154 -13.55 7.12 -6.27
C GLY A 154 -12.33 6.61 -5.48
N LYS A 155 -11.10 6.97 -5.88
CA LYS A 155 -9.89 6.61 -5.11
C LYS A 155 -9.67 7.62 -3.99
N VAL A 156 -9.37 7.14 -2.79
CA VAL A 156 -9.04 7.99 -1.63
C VAL A 156 -7.75 8.76 -1.90
N ILE A 157 -7.79 10.07 -1.67
CA ILE A 157 -6.63 10.97 -1.69
C ILE A 157 -5.97 10.87 -0.32
N ARG A 158 -4.72 10.39 -0.26
CA ARG A 158 -4.00 10.08 0.99
C ARG A 158 -3.22 11.26 1.59
N ASN A 159 -3.44 12.47 1.09
CA ASN A 159 -2.81 13.68 1.65
C ASN A 159 -3.63 14.18 2.86
N ILE A 160 -2.94 14.45 3.97
CA ILE A 160 -3.50 14.98 5.22
C ILE A 160 -3.18 16.48 5.30
#